data_a749771d30edc40c91aceb3918e677cb
#
_entry.id   a749771d30edc40c91aceb3918e677cb
#
_cell.length_a   1.000
_cell.length_b   1.000
_cell.length_c   1.000
_cell.angle_alpha   90.00
_cell.angle_beta   90.00
_cell.angle_gamma   90.00
#
_symmetry.space_group_name_H-M   'P 1'
#
loop_
_entity.id
_entity.type
_entity.pdbx_description
1 polymer ?
#
loop_
_entity_poly.entity_id
_entity_poly.type
_entity_poly.pdbx_seq_one_letter_code
_entity_poly.pdbx_strand_id
1 'polypeptide(L)'
;MELKEKLLSSFIAFENQDSSDSLFLNELRGEAIKNFETSGFPSKKDEAWKYTSLRSVLKQDYSLFPKSEHSIEYRDVQSFFVDDIDTYKIVFIDGKYAAHLSQTTHEGIDVCLMSAALSQSKYQVVIENYFNKIAAKHGLNALNTAFCSEGAYIHIKKNKVSKRPIQIIHFSTGKEPALLLQPRNLIVVDENAQVQILERHQSLTKNPTLTNSVTEIFAAKRAQVDYYKIQDDKLEASLIDNTFIDQNQESHVAVHTFSFGGRLTRNNLNFYQNGVRIESTLKGLTIIGLSLIHI
;
A
#
# COMPACT_ATOMS: atom_id res chain seq x y z
N MET A 1 5.77 6.32 -26.42
CA MET A 1 6.49 6.85 -25.22
C MET A 1 6.63 5.72 -24.24
N GLU A 2 7.81 5.48 -23.72
CA GLU A 2 8.00 4.46 -22.69
C GLU A 2 7.29 4.90 -21.39
N LEU A 3 6.84 3.93 -20.58
CA LEU A 3 6.10 4.23 -19.34
C LEU A 3 6.90 5.15 -18.38
N LYS A 4 8.22 4.98 -18.31
CA LYS A 4 9.09 5.85 -17.50
C LYS A 4 9.00 7.31 -17.94
N GLU A 5 9.11 7.58 -19.24
CA GLU A 5 9.03 8.94 -19.81
C GLU A 5 7.63 9.55 -19.57
N LYS A 6 6.58 8.73 -19.74
CA LYS A 6 5.21 9.15 -19.46
C LYS A 6 5.03 9.57 -18.00
N LEU A 7 5.58 8.80 -17.05
CA LEU A 7 5.55 9.11 -15.63
C LEU A 7 6.29 10.42 -15.31
N LEU A 8 7.52 10.56 -15.77
CA LEU A 8 8.32 11.77 -15.54
C LEU A 8 7.65 13.02 -16.10
N SER A 9 7.11 12.96 -17.32
CA SER A 9 6.41 14.09 -17.93
C SER A 9 5.07 14.43 -17.25
N SER A 10 4.42 13.43 -16.62
CA SER A 10 3.13 13.64 -15.92
C SER A 10 3.29 14.18 -14.50
N PHE A 11 4.50 14.17 -13.94
CA PHE A 11 4.73 14.54 -12.55
C PHE A 11 4.37 16.00 -12.25
N ILE A 12 4.75 16.93 -13.10
CA ILE A 12 4.42 18.37 -12.95
C ILE A 12 2.90 18.58 -12.96
N ALA A 13 2.19 17.88 -13.84
CA ALA A 13 0.73 17.98 -13.90
C ALA A 13 0.07 17.38 -12.62
N PHE A 14 0.67 16.36 -12.06
CA PHE A 14 0.23 15.74 -10.79
C PHE A 14 0.40 16.72 -9.62
N GLU A 15 1.58 17.31 -9.45
CA GLU A 15 1.84 18.30 -8.39
C GLU A 15 0.87 19.49 -8.46
N ASN A 16 0.56 19.97 -9.66
CA ASN A 16 -0.35 21.12 -9.85
C ASN A 16 -1.83 20.78 -9.53
N GLN A 17 -2.23 19.52 -9.55
CA GLN A 17 -3.60 19.12 -9.20
C GLN A 17 -3.83 19.04 -7.69
N ASP A 18 -2.78 18.89 -6.91
CA ASP A 18 -2.85 18.61 -5.46
C ASP A 18 -2.37 19.83 -4.65
N SER A 19 -2.97 21.01 -4.93
CA SER A 19 -2.59 22.29 -4.33
C SER A 19 -2.79 22.41 -2.80
N SER A 20 -3.30 21.37 -2.15
CA SER A 20 -3.52 21.30 -0.69
C SER A 20 -2.37 20.66 0.07
N ASP A 21 -1.32 20.19 -0.61
CA ASP A 21 -0.24 19.46 -0.02
C ASP A 21 0.68 20.31 0.87
N SER A 22 1.10 19.73 1.97
CA SER A 22 2.10 20.33 2.85
C SER A 22 3.44 20.50 2.12
N LEU A 23 4.20 21.55 2.46
CA LEU A 23 5.56 21.76 1.93
C LEU A 23 6.44 20.50 2.10
N PHE A 24 6.29 19.80 3.23
CA PHE A 24 6.97 18.55 3.53
C PHE A 24 6.71 17.46 2.48
N LEU A 25 5.46 17.27 2.05
CA LEU A 25 5.12 16.25 1.05
C LEU A 25 5.65 16.62 -0.33
N ASN A 26 5.59 17.88 -0.71
CA ASN A 26 6.10 18.36 -1.99
C ASN A 26 7.63 18.19 -2.10
N GLU A 27 8.37 18.46 -1.03
CA GLU A 27 9.82 18.19 -0.98
C GLU A 27 10.13 16.71 -1.12
N LEU A 28 9.39 15.85 -0.41
CA LEU A 28 9.54 14.39 -0.52
C LEU A 28 9.23 13.87 -1.92
N ARG A 29 8.17 14.33 -2.55
CA ARG A 29 7.79 13.96 -3.92
C ARG A 29 8.83 14.41 -4.93
N GLY A 30 9.32 15.64 -4.79
CA GLY A 30 10.38 16.20 -5.65
C GLY A 30 11.71 15.45 -5.54
N GLU A 31 12.10 14.99 -4.35
CA GLU A 31 13.26 14.10 -4.16
C GLU A 31 12.99 12.72 -4.78
N ALA A 32 11.82 12.17 -4.52
CA ALA A 32 11.46 10.82 -4.95
C ALA A 32 11.40 10.67 -6.47
N ILE A 33 10.87 11.67 -7.20
CA ILE A 33 10.84 11.60 -8.67
C ILE A 33 12.26 11.64 -9.27
N LYS A 34 13.18 12.41 -8.71
CA LYS A 34 14.60 12.44 -9.12
C LYS A 34 15.27 11.09 -8.86
N ASN A 35 14.98 10.47 -7.73
CA ASN A 35 15.47 9.14 -7.38
C ASN A 35 14.92 8.09 -8.35
N PHE A 36 13.65 8.18 -8.75
CA PHE A 36 13.07 7.31 -9.77
C PHE A 36 13.63 7.59 -11.17
N GLU A 37 13.87 8.84 -11.54
CA GLU A 37 14.51 9.21 -12.81
C GLU A 37 15.88 8.54 -12.95
N THR A 38 16.65 8.55 -11.86
CA THR A 38 18.00 7.94 -11.84
C THR A 38 17.94 6.42 -11.86
N SER A 39 17.13 5.80 -10.97
CA SER A 39 17.11 4.35 -10.78
C SER A 39 16.21 3.61 -11.78
N GLY A 40 15.11 4.24 -12.23
CA GLY A 40 14.13 3.63 -13.13
C GLY A 40 13.40 2.42 -12.56
N PHE A 41 12.78 1.65 -13.45
CA PHE A 41 12.19 0.36 -13.09
C PHE A 41 13.26 -0.70 -12.91
N PRO A 42 13.09 -1.62 -11.94
CA PRO A 42 14.03 -2.70 -11.73
C PRO A 42 14.05 -3.66 -12.94
N SER A 43 15.19 -4.25 -13.16
CA SER A 43 15.47 -5.14 -14.27
C SER A 43 16.05 -6.49 -13.78
N LYS A 44 16.19 -7.46 -14.67
CA LYS A 44 16.86 -8.74 -14.35
C LYS A 44 18.35 -8.59 -13.98
N LYS A 45 18.96 -7.42 -14.17
CA LYS A 45 20.32 -7.13 -13.73
C LYS A 45 20.39 -6.85 -12.22
N ASP A 46 19.27 -6.43 -11.63
CA ASP A 46 19.15 -6.22 -10.20
C ASP A 46 18.98 -7.58 -9.51
N GLU A 47 19.86 -7.93 -8.58
CA GLU A 47 19.88 -9.25 -7.94
C GLU A 47 18.51 -9.66 -7.39
N ALA A 48 17.83 -8.73 -6.70
CA ALA A 48 16.49 -8.97 -6.16
C ALA A 48 15.43 -9.24 -7.24
N TRP A 49 15.69 -8.89 -8.52
CA TRP A 49 14.76 -9.03 -9.64
C TRP A 49 15.20 -10.03 -10.69
N LYS A 50 16.30 -10.75 -10.47
CA LYS A 50 16.89 -11.69 -11.41
C LYS A 50 15.88 -12.68 -12.02
N TYR A 51 14.95 -13.16 -11.20
CA TYR A 51 13.92 -14.12 -11.58
C TYR A 51 12.54 -13.51 -11.82
N THR A 52 12.41 -12.18 -11.75
CA THR A 52 11.13 -11.48 -11.95
C THR A 52 11.28 -10.44 -13.06
N SER A 53 10.47 -10.56 -14.11
CA SER A 53 10.53 -9.62 -15.24
C SER A 53 9.29 -8.74 -15.29
N LEU A 54 9.47 -7.43 -15.24
CA LEU A 54 8.41 -6.45 -15.42
C LEU A 54 8.14 -6.11 -16.89
N ARG A 55 8.92 -6.66 -17.84
CA ARG A 55 8.88 -6.25 -19.25
C ARG A 55 7.47 -6.30 -19.87
N SER A 56 6.69 -7.32 -19.57
CA SER A 56 5.34 -7.47 -20.12
C SER A 56 4.33 -6.53 -19.44
N VAL A 57 4.53 -6.25 -18.16
CA VAL A 57 3.71 -5.33 -17.36
C VAL A 57 3.95 -3.89 -17.82
N LEU A 58 5.21 -3.48 -17.99
CA LEU A 58 5.59 -2.10 -18.35
C LEU A 58 5.26 -1.71 -19.80
N LYS A 59 4.83 -2.64 -20.63
CA LYS A 59 4.41 -2.36 -22.02
C LYS A 59 3.00 -1.78 -22.15
N GLN A 60 2.20 -1.86 -21.10
CA GLN A 60 0.83 -1.36 -21.10
C GLN A 60 0.81 0.17 -21.05
N ASP A 61 -0.15 0.76 -21.72
CA ASP A 61 -0.40 2.23 -21.64
C ASP A 61 -1.33 2.54 -20.49
N TYR A 62 -0.76 2.66 -19.29
CA TYR A 62 -1.51 2.90 -18.08
C TYR A 62 -2.07 4.32 -18.00
N SER A 63 -3.34 4.43 -17.58
CA SER A 63 -3.90 5.66 -16.99
C SER A 63 -3.33 5.84 -15.58
N LEU A 64 -2.78 7.03 -15.30
CA LEU A 64 -2.14 7.36 -14.02
C LEU A 64 -3.13 7.98 -13.04
N PHE A 65 -4.17 8.63 -13.58
CA PHE A 65 -5.15 9.39 -12.79
C PHE A 65 -6.55 9.07 -13.32
N PRO A 66 -7.26 8.12 -12.71
CA PRO A 66 -8.61 7.78 -13.17
C PRO A 66 -9.54 8.99 -13.04
N LYS A 67 -10.22 9.31 -14.13
CA LYS A 67 -11.06 10.52 -14.25
C LYS A 67 -12.47 10.33 -13.71
N SER A 68 -12.98 9.10 -13.71
CA SER A 68 -14.38 8.82 -13.41
C SER A 68 -14.59 8.48 -11.93
N GLU A 69 -15.61 9.06 -11.31
CA GLU A 69 -16.16 8.56 -10.07
C GLU A 69 -16.92 7.25 -10.36
N HIS A 70 -16.71 6.27 -9.52
CA HIS A 70 -17.33 4.96 -9.67
C HIS A 70 -18.41 4.78 -8.60
N SER A 71 -19.62 4.49 -9.01
CA SER A 71 -20.69 4.06 -8.13
C SER A 71 -20.63 2.53 -8.01
N ILE A 72 -19.77 2.01 -7.13
CA ILE A 72 -19.86 0.62 -6.66
C ILE A 72 -20.62 0.66 -5.35
N GLU A 73 -21.71 -0.07 -5.31
CA GLU A 73 -22.51 -0.21 -4.10
C GLU A 73 -22.00 -1.35 -3.23
N TYR A 74 -22.27 -1.30 -1.94
CA TYR A 74 -21.89 -2.34 -1.00
C TYR A 74 -22.27 -3.75 -1.46
N ARG A 75 -23.50 -3.93 -2.01
CA ARG A 75 -24.01 -5.21 -2.52
C ARG A 75 -23.13 -5.83 -3.62
N ASP A 76 -22.40 -5.01 -4.38
CA ASP A 76 -21.57 -5.46 -5.51
C ASP A 76 -20.22 -6.03 -5.02
N VAL A 77 -19.81 -5.67 -3.80
CA VAL A 77 -18.51 -6.01 -3.22
C VAL A 77 -18.59 -6.63 -1.82
N GLN A 78 -19.78 -6.87 -1.29
CA GLN A 78 -19.98 -7.39 0.08
C GLN A 78 -19.23 -8.71 0.35
N SER A 79 -19.10 -9.58 -0.65
CA SER A 79 -18.39 -10.86 -0.51
C SER A 79 -16.88 -10.73 -0.28
N PHE A 80 -16.33 -9.54 -0.48
CA PHE A 80 -14.89 -9.28 -0.27
C PHE A 80 -14.59 -8.68 1.11
N PHE A 81 -15.62 -8.31 1.85
CA PHE A 81 -15.47 -7.88 3.24
C PHE A 81 -15.49 -9.07 4.20
N VAL A 82 -14.85 -8.91 5.33
CA VAL A 82 -14.99 -9.79 6.49
C VAL A 82 -16.06 -9.14 7.37
N ASP A 83 -17.32 -9.54 7.19
CA ASP A 83 -18.47 -8.91 7.85
C ASP A 83 -19.03 -9.70 9.04
N ASP A 84 -18.54 -10.94 9.26
CA ASP A 84 -18.93 -11.76 10.41
C ASP A 84 -18.43 -11.16 11.75
N ILE A 85 -17.51 -10.19 11.67
CA ILE A 85 -16.98 -9.45 12.80
C ILE A 85 -17.07 -7.94 12.54
N ASP A 86 -17.28 -7.18 13.61
CA ASP A 86 -17.30 -5.71 13.53
C ASP A 86 -15.89 -5.18 13.28
N THR A 87 -15.72 -4.39 12.22
CA THR A 87 -14.41 -3.89 11.76
C THR A 87 -14.45 -2.41 11.41
N TYR A 88 -13.31 -1.71 11.55
CA TYR A 88 -13.11 -0.44 10.85
C TYR A 88 -12.75 -0.72 9.39
N LYS A 89 -13.17 0.16 8.48
CA LYS A 89 -13.00 -0.06 7.05
C LYS A 89 -12.46 1.20 6.38
N ILE A 90 -11.40 1.07 5.60
CA ILE A 90 -10.94 2.08 4.66
C ILE A 90 -10.95 1.44 3.27
N VAL A 91 -11.80 1.95 2.39
CA VAL A 91 -12.03 1.38 1.06
C VAL A 91 -11.60 2.36 -0.01
N PHE A 92 -10.84 1.85 -0.96
CA PHE A 92 -10.40 2.56 -2.15
C PHE A 92 -10.96 1.89 -3.40
N ILE A 93 -11.44 2.68 -4.35
CA ILE A 93 -11.89 2.26 -5.67
C ILE A 93 -11.04 2.99 -6.71
N ASP A 94 -10.28 2.24 -7.51
CA ASP A 94 -9.33 2.79 -8.48
C ASP A 94 -8.39 3.86 -7.89
N GLY A 95 -7.92 3.61 -6.65
CA GLY A 95 -7.04 4.50 -5.90
C GLY A 95 -7.72 5.71 -5.24
N LYS A 96 -9.03 5.85 -5.35
CA LYS A 96 -9.81 6.93 -4.71
C LYS A 96 -10.60 6.41 -3.52
N TYR A 97 -10.69 7.22 -2.48
CA TYR A 97 -11.44 6.88 -1.27
C TYR A 97 -12.94 6.75 -1.54
N ALA A 98 -13.51 5.64 -1.06
CA ALA A 98 -14.94 5.35 -1.12
C ALA A 98 -15.59 5.55 0.26
N ALA A 99 -15.99 6.78 0.56
CA ALA A 99 -16.54 7.15 1.88
C ALA A 99 -17.78 6.33 2.26
N HIS A 100 -18.66 6.03 1.29
CA HIS A 100 -19.88 5.26 1.50
C HIS A 100 -19.65 3.77 1.85
N LEU A 101 -18.45 3.25 1.60
CA LEU A 101 -18.04 1.89 1.96
C LEU A 101 -17.10 1.86 3.18
N SER A 102 -16.74 3.02 3.72
CA SER A 102 -15.71 3.15 4.75
C SER A 102 -16.28 3.52 6.12
N GLN A 103 -15.61 3.07 7.17
CA GLN A 103 -15.90 3.40 8.55
C GLN A 103 -14.60 3.64 9.29
N THR A 104 -14.30 4.90 9.56
CA THR A 104 -13.07 5.35 10.23
C THR A 104 -13.31 5.68 11.70
N THR A 105 -12.25 5.91 12.49
CA THR A 105 -12.34 6.28 13.90
C THR A 105 -11.15 7.14 14.35
N HIS A 106 -11.33 7.90 15.44
CA HIS A 106 -10.32 8.77 16.03
C HIS A 106 -10.24 8.70 17.56
N GLU A 107 -10.85 7.70 18.18
CA GLU A 107 -10.93 7.57 19.65
C GLU A 107 -9.72 6.82 20.26
N GLY A 108 -8.51 7.39 20.12
CA GLY A 108 -7.26 6.77 20.60
C GLY A 108 -6.73 5.64 19.72
N ILE A 109 -7.44 5.35 18.65
CA ILE A 109 -7.08 4.53 17.52
C ILE A 109 -7.44 5.37 16.30
N ASP A 110 -6.45 6.03 15.71
CA ASP A 110 -6.71 6.85 14.54
C ASP A 110 -6.66 5.96 13.29
N VAL A 111 -7.79 5.86 12.60
CA VAL A 111 -7.94 5.15 11.32
C VAL A 111 -8.54 6.12 10.34
N CYS A 112 -7.74 6.65 9.42
CA CYS A 112 -8.18 7.66 8.45
C CYS A 112 -7.37 7.58 7.15
N LEU A 113 -7.68 8.46 6.22
CA LEU A 113 -6.95 8.61 4.98
C LEU A 113 -5.57 9.20 5.20
N MET A 114 -4.60 8.82 4.38
CA MET A 114 -3.28 9.44 4.36
C MET A 114 -3.38 10.93 4.01
N SER A 115 -4.17 11.32 3.02
CA SER A 115 -4.41 12.72 2.67
C SER A 115 -4.98 13.54 3.83
N ALA A 116 -5.92 12.96 4.60
CA ALA A 116 -6.45 13.59 5.80
C ALA A 116 -5.39 13.71 6.92
N ALA A 117 -4.51 12.73 7.06
CA ALA A 117 -3.42 12.78 8.05
C ALA A 117 -2.36 13.84 7.67
N LEU A 118 -2.03 13.96 6.39
CA LEU A 118 -1.07 14.93 5.87
C LEU A 118 -1.56 16.39 6.01
N SER A 119 -2.89 16.62 5.92
CA SER A 119 -3.48 17.97 5.98
C SER A 119 -3.78 18.47 7.41
N GLN A 120 -3.82 17.59 8.42
CA GLN A 120 -4.20 17.94 9.78
C GLN A 120 -2.99 18.12 10.69
N SER A 121 -2.83 19.31 11.30
CA SER A 121 -1.71 19.63 12.19
C SER A 121 -1.52 18.67 13.36
N LYS A 122 -2.60 18.05 13.85
CA LYS A 122 -2.53 17.05 14.94
C LYS A 122 -1.71 15.81 14.60
N TYR A 123 -1.55 15.48 13.32
CA TYR A 123 -0.78 14.32 12.85
C TYR A 123 0.61 14.68 12.33
N GLN A 124 0.89 15.98 12.16
CA GLN A 124 2.13 16.46 11.53
C GLN A 124 3.39 15.85 12.16
N VAL A 125 3.48 15.84 13.48
CA VAL A 125 4.64 15.28 14.21
C VAL A 125 4.83 13.79 13.92
N VAL A 126 3.74 13.03 13.84
CA VAL A 126 3.80 11.59 13.53
C VAL A 126 4.22 11.38 12.08
N ILE A 127 3.63 12.14 11.16
CA ILE A 127 3.97 12.07 9.73
C ILE A 127 5.46 12.42 9.51
N GLU A 128 5.95 13.51 10.07
CA GLU A 128 7.35 13.93 9.91
C GLU A 128 8.34 12.92 10.50
N ASN A 129 7.97 12.23 11.58
CA ASN A 129 8.82 11.23 12.23
C ASN A 129 8.82 9.87 11.55
N TYR A 130 7.73 9.48 10.91
CA TYR A 130 7.55 8.11 10.44
C TYR A 130 7.36 7.97 8.92
N PHE A 131 6.73 8.92 8.23
CA PHE A 131 6.43 8.79 6.82
C PHE A 131 7.71 8.83 5.96
N ASN A 132 7.88 7.84 5.09
CA ASN A 132 9.03 7.66 4.20
C ASN A 132 10.40 7.55 4.92
N LYS A 133 10.41 6.97 6.15
CA LYS A 133 11.64 6.83 6.94
C LYS A 133 12.35 5.52 6.73
N ILE A 134 11.63 4.43 6.49
CA ILE A 134 12.21 3.09 6.34
C ILE A 134 12.02 2.50 4.94
N ALA A 135 11.13 3.07 4.13
CA ALA A 135 10.97 2.66 2.75
C ALA A 135 12.24 2.95 1.92
N ALA A 136 12.60 2.02 1.04
CA ALA A 136 13.73 2.21 0.14
C ALA A 136 13.48 3.39 -0.82
N LYS A 137 14.48 4.24 -1.03
CA LYS A 137 14.36 5.50 -1.76
C LYS A 137 14.72 5.39 -3.25
N HIS A 138 14.52 4.23 -3.87
CA HIS A 138 14.86 3.99 -5.28
C HIS A 138 13.82 3.11 -5.96
N GLY A 139 13.85 3.07 -7.28
CA GLY A 139 13.01 2.21 -8.12
C GLY A 139 11.52 2.43 -7.88
N LEU A 140 10.77 1.35 -7.75
CA LEU A 140 9.31 1.38 -7.55
C LEU A 140 8.88 2.05 -6.24
N ASN A 141 9.71 2.02 -5.20
CA ASN A 141 9.39 2.70 -3.94
C ASN A 141 9.49 4.22 -4.09
N ALA A 142 10.52 4.70 -4.80
CA ALA A 142 10.62 6.11 -5.14
C ALA A 142 9.46 6.57 -6.03
N LEU A 143 9.08 5.75 -7.03
CA LEU A 143 7.91 6.02 -7.86
C LEU A 143 6.63 6.13 -7.02
N ASN A 144 6.42 5.19 -6.07
CA ASN A 144 5.27 5.25 -5.17
C ASN A 144 5.27 6.55 -4.34
N THR A 145 6.42 6.93 -3.75
CA THR A 145 6.52 8.17 -2.96
C THR A 145 6.25 9.41 -3.81
N ALA A 146 6.73 9.45 -5.07
CA ALA A 146 6.50 10.57 -5.98
C ALA A 146 5.03 10.77 -6.33
N PHE A 147 4.27 9.69 -6.49
CA PHE A 147 2.88 9.72 -6.92
C PHE A 147 1.87 9.31 -5.85
N CYS A 148 2.29 9.17 -4.58
CA CYS A 148 1.36 8.83 -3.52
C CYS A 148 0.33 9.94 -3.33
N SER A 149 -0.94 9.58 -3.48
CA SER A 149 -2.06 10.50 -3.26
C SER A 149 -2.95 10.00 -2.13
N GLU A 150 -3.16 8.68 -2.07
CA GLU A 150 -4.05 8.07 -1.10
C GLU A 150 -3.49 6.78 -0.51
N GLY A 151 -4.00 6.44 0.65
CA GLY A 151 -3.70 5.24 1.41
C GLY A 151 -4.25 5.34 2.82
N ALA A 152 -3.96 4.34 3.64
CA ALA A 152 -4.40 4.29 5.02
C ALA A 152 -3.34 4.90 5.95
N TYR A 153 -3.79 5.78 6.84
CA TYR A 153 -3.06 6.19 8.03
C TYR A 153 -3.68 5.50 9.25
N ILE A 154 -2.89 4.71 9.96
CA ILE A 154 -3.32 3.99 11.17
C ILE A 154 -2.34 4.31 12.29
N HIS A 155 -2.84 4.85 13.39
CA HIS A 155 -2.03 5.11 14.58
C HIS A 155 -2.74 4.57 15.83
N ILE A 156 -2.13 3.55 16.43
CA ILE A 156 -2.61 2.94 17.68
C ILE A 156 -1.78 3.54 18.82
N LYS A 157 -2.41 4.38 19.62
CA LYS A 157 -1.73 5.11 20.69
C LYS A 157 -1.31 4.19 21.84
N LYS A 158 -0.30 4.63 22.57
CA LYS A 158 0.29 3.91 23.73
C LYS A 158 -0.77 3.30 24.65
N ASN A 159 -0.57 2.02 24.99
CA ASN A 159 -1.44 1.22 25.85
C ASN A 159 -2.87 1.00 25.29
N LYS A 160 -3.10 1.20 24.01
CA LYS A 160 -4.39 0.93 23.37
C LYS A 160 -4.39 -0.40 22.65
N VAL A 161 -5.51 -1.10 22.73
CA VAL A 161 -5.79 -2.33 21.99
C VAL A 161 -6.97 -2.07 21.08
N SER A 162 -6.77 -2.28 19.77
CA SER A 162 -7.89 -2.22 18.84
C SER A 162 -8.77 -3.46 19.00
N LYS A 163 -9.97 -3.27 19.56
CA LYS A 163 -10.95 -4.35 19.71
C LYS A 163 -11.56 -4.79 18.38
N ARG A 164 -11.54 -3.91 17.41
CA ARG A 164 -12.03 -4.15 16.06
C ARG A 164 -10.84 -4.27 15.11
N PRO A 165 -10.73 -5.33 14.32
CA PRO A 165 -9.78 -5.37 13.23
C PRO A 165 -10.02 -4.22 12.24
N ILE A 166 -8.96 -3.85 11.51
CA ILE A 166 -9.03 -2.79 10.50
C ILE A 166 -8.92 -3.43 9.13
N GLN A 167 -9.89 -3.20 8.26
CA GLN A 167 -9.85 -3.63 6.86
C GLN A 167 -9.41 -2.45 5.98
N ILE A 168 -8.34 -2.64 5.21
CA ILE A 168 -7.91 -1.77 4.12
C ILE A 168 -8.23 -2.52 2.82
N ILE A 169 -9.09 -1.99 1.97
CA ILE A 169 -9.52 -2.70 0.78
C ILE A 169 -9.33 -1.82 -0.47
N HIS A 170 -8.63 -2.38 -1.46
CA HIS A 170 -8.35 -1.75 -2.73
C HIS A 170 -9.08 -2.51 -3.84
N PHE A 171 -10.10 -1.89 -4.43
CA PHE A 171 -10.79 -2.41 -5.62
C PHE A 171 -10.27 -1.75 -6.89
N SER A 172 -10.03 -2.54 -7.94
CA SER A 172 -9.83 -2.03 -9.29
C SER A 172 -10.99 -2.44 -10.20
N THR A 173 -11.64 -1.46 -10.84
CA THR A 173 -12.92 -1.67 -11.54
C THR A 173 -12.76 -1.94 -13.03
N GLY A 174 -11.68 -1.44 -13.65
CA GLY A 174 -11.41 -1.56 -15.06
C GLY A 174 -12.24 -0.67 -15.97
N LYS A 175 -12.76 0.43 -15.46
CA LYS A 175 -13.32 1.48 -16.32
C LYS A 175 -12.26 2.14 -17.18
N GLU A 176 -11.02 2.20 -16.72
CA GLU A 176 -9.87 2.56 -17.54
C GLU A 176 -9.36 1.32 -18.29
N PRO A 177 -8.87 1.46 -19.55
CA PRO A 177 -8.32 0.33 -20.33
C PRO A 177 -7.12 -0.34 -19.66
N ALA A 178 -6.29 0.43 -18.95
CA ALA A 178 -5.24 -0.05 -18.08
C ALA A 178 -4.99 1.00 -16.97
N LEU A 179 -4.74 0.57 -15.73
CA LEU A 179 -4.66 1.45 -14.58
C LEU A 179 -3.38 1.23 -13.77
N LEU A 180 -2.66 2.30 -13.43
CA LEU A 180 -1.55 2.29 -12.48
C LEU A 180 -2.01 2.90 -11.15
N LEU A 181 -1.85 2.14 -10.08
CA LEU A 181 -2.21 2.53 -8.71
C LEU A 181 -0.96 2.61 -7.83
N GLN A 182 -0.90 3.60 -6.95
CA GLN A 182 0.24 3.88 -6.05
C GLN A 182 -0.24 4.03 -4.59
N PRO A 183 -0.91 3.02 -3.98
CA PRO A 183 -1.34 3.13 -2.59
C PRO A 183 -0.14 3.26 -1.65
N ARG A 184 -0.29 4.13 -0.64
CA ARG A 184 0.75 4.37 0.37
C ARG A 184 0.17 4.33 1.78
N ASN A 185 0.57 3.34 2.58
CA ASN A 185 0.08 3.18 3.94
C ASN A 185 1.16 3.52 4.97
N LEU A 186 0.74 4.14 6.07
CA LEU A 186 1.55 4.34 7.27
C LEU A 186 0.82 3.78 8.48
N ILE A 187 1.46 2.85 9.18
CA ILE A 187 0.93 2.18 10.36
C ILE A 187 1.90 2.40 11.50
N VAL A 188 1.47 3.10 12.54
CA VAL A 188 2.26 3.37 13.75
C VAL A 188 1.57 2.72 14.94
N VAL A 189 2.26 1.81 15.61
CA VAL A 189 1.75 1.10 16.78
C VAL A 189 2.66 1.41 17.96
N ASP A 190 2.17 2.26 18.85
CA ASP A 190 2.93 2.76 20.00
C ASP A 190 3.18 1.69 21.06
N GLU A 191 3.95 2.04 22.09
CA GLU A 191 4.35 1.13 23.16
C GLU A 191 3.14 0.47 23.84
N ASN A 192 3.18 -0.86 24.01
CA ASN A 192 2.13 -1.71 24.60
C ASN A 192 0.79 -1.66 23.83
N ALA A 193 0.80 -1.24 22.59
CA ALA A 193 -0.41 -1.18 21.76
C ALA A 193 -0.57 -2.46 20.94
N GLN A 194 -1.81 -2.77 20.55
CA GLN A 194 -2.10 -3.96 19.76
C GLN A 194 -3.13 -3.66 18.65
N VAL A 195 -2.92 -4.27 17.47
CA VAL A 195 -3.81 -4.14 16.32
C VAL A 195 -3.79 -5.37 15.42
N GLN A 196 -4.96 -5.65 14.83
CA GLN A 196 -5.11 -6.60 13.72
C GLN A 196 -5.53 -5.82 12.48
N ILE A 197 -4.81 -6.02 11.38
CA ILE A 197 -5.06 -5.33 10.10
C ILE A 197 -5.20 -6.36 9.00
N LEU A 198 -6.20 -6.19 8.16
CA LEU A 198 -6.42 -6.99 6.97
C LEU A 198 -6.40 -6.06 5.76
N GLU A 199 -5.37 -6.17 4.93
CA GLU A 199 -5.28 -5.46 3.66
C GLU A 199 -5.66 -6.40 2.52
N ARG A 200 -6.56 -5.94 1.65
CA ARG A 200 -7.01 -6.72 0.50
C ARG A 200 -6.83 -5.93 -0.79
N HIS A 201 -6.20 -6.56 -1.78
CA HIS A 201 -6.20 -6.13 -3.17
C HIS A 201 -7.12 -7.04 -3.99
N GLN A 202 -8.09 -6.45 -4.69
CA GLN A 202 -9.13 -7.18 -5.42
C GLN A 202 -9.42 -6.53 -6.75
N SER A 203 -9.10 -7.19 -7.84
CA SER A 203 -9.55 -6.73 -9.16
C SER A 203 -10.95 -7.28 -9.50
N LEU A 204 -11.85 -6.36 -9.87
CA LEU A 204 -13.22 -6.67 -10.30
C LEU A 204 -13.30 -6.84 -11.84
N THR A 205 -12.20 -6.60 -12.54
CA THR A 205 -12.10 -6.53 -13.99
C THR A 205 -11.03 -7.44 -14.55
N LYS A 206 -11.08 -7.66 -15.87
CA LYS A 206 -10.01 -8.31 -16.65
C LYS A 206 -9.06 -7.30 -17.30
N ASN A 207 -9.25 -5.99 -17.10
CA ASN A 207 -8.35 -4.98 -17.66
C ASN A 207 -7.00 -4.98 -16.91
N PRO A 208 -5.89 -4.69 -17.59
CA PRO A 208 -4.59 -4.61 -16.98
C PRO A 208 -4.55 -3.58 -15.84
N THR A 209 -4.09 -4.00 -14.68
CA THR A 209 -3.84 -3.12 -13.54
C THR A 209 -2.43 -3.37 -13.03
N LEU A 210 -1.69 -2.32 -12.78
CA LEU A 210 -0.44 -2.38 -12.03
C LEU A 210 -0.62 -1.62 -10.72
N THR A 211 -0.63 -2.36 -9.62
CA THR A 211 -0.61 -1.78 -8.28
C THR A 211 0.81 -1.85 -7.73
N ASN A 212 1.39 -0.70 -7.44
CA ASN A 212 2.68 -0.56 -6.78
C ASN A 212 2.43 -0.01 -5.37
N SER A 213 2.24 -0.91 -4.41
CA SER A 213 1.90 -0.60 -3.01
C SER A 213 3.15 -0.45 -2.16
N VAL A 214 3.14 0.53 -1.25
CA VAL A 214 4.17 0.66 -0.21
C VAL A 214 3.50 0.87 1.14
N THR A 215 3.87 0.03 2.10
CA THR A 215 3.39 0.10 3.49
C THR A 215 4.59 0.20 4.43
N GLU A 216 4.57 1.20 5.31
CA GLU A 216 5.52 1.33 6.42
C GLU A 216 4.82 1.02 7.74
N ILE A 217 5.39 0.10 8.54
CA ILE A 217 4.86 -0.32 9.84
C ILE A 217 5.93 -0.05 10.90
N PHE A 218 5.58 0.71 11.92
CA PHE A 218 6.43 0.97 13.08
C PHE A 218 5.81 0.34 14.32
N ALA A 219 6.45 -0.70 14.82
CA ALA A 219 6.05 -1.41 16.04
C ALA A 219 6.98 -1.00 17.19
N ALA A 220 6.51 -0.12 18.05
CA ALA A 220 7.25 0.35 19.23
C ALA A 220 7.44 -0.77 20.26
N LYS A 221 8.09 -0.47 21.38
CA LYS A 221 8.36 -1.43 22.43
C LYS A 221 7.08 -2.16 22.89
N ARG A 222 7.11 -3.51 22.89
CA ARG A 222 5.98 -4.40 23.26
C ARG A 222 4.71 -4.19 22.43
N ALA A 223 4.81 -3.58 21.27
CA ALA A 223 3.71 -3.50 20.33
C ALA A 223 3.41 -4.88 19.71
N GLN A 224 2.14 -5.15 19.43
CA GLN A 224 1.68 -6.38 18.79
C GLN A 224 0.91 -6.04 17.52
N VAL A 225 1.33 -6.61 16.39
CA VAL A 225 0.73 -6.35 15.08
C VAL A 225 0.48 -7.68 14.37
N ASP A 226 -0.78 -7.98 14.09
CA ASP A 226 -1.16 -9.04 13.16
C ASP A 226 -1.58 -8.41 11.83
N TYR A 227 -0.83 -8.68 10.77
CA TYR A 227 -1.05 -8.11 9.45
C TYR A 227 -1.36 -9.20 8.42
N TYR A 228 -2.61 -9.23 7.97
CA TYR A 228 -3.11 -10.17 6.98
C TYR A 228 -3.17 -9.47 5.63
N LYS A 229 -2.47 -10.02 4.63
CA LYS A 229 -2.43 -9.52 3.26
C LYS A 229 -3.13 -10.51 2.34
N ILE A 230 -4.19 -10.08 1.69
CA ILE A 230 -4.96 -10.90 0.74
C ILE A 230 -4.88 -10.26 -0.63
N GLN A 231 -4.37 -10.99 -1.60
CA GLN A 231 -4.41 -10.63 -3.00
C GLN A 231 -5.23 -11.68 -3.73
N ASP A 232 -6.33 -11.24 -4.37
CA ASP A 232 -7.23 -12.11 -5.12
C ASP A 232 -7.62 -11.40 -6.42
N ASP A 233 -6.69 -11.43 -7.36
CA ASP A 233 -6.77 -10.64 -8.58
C ASP A 233 -7.08 -11.48 -9.83
N LYS A 234 -7.70 -10.86 -10.82
CA LYS A 234 -7.86 -11.43 -12.15
C LYS A 234 -6.50 -11.50 -12.89
N LEU A 235 -6.44 -12.36 -13.91
CA LEU A 235 -5.19 -12.71 -14.60
C LEU A 235 -4.42 -11.56 -15.26
N GLU A 236 -5.04 -10.41 -15.48
CA GLU A 236 -4.36 -9.25 -16.07
C GLU A 236 -3.87 -8.22 -15.04
N ALA A 237 -4.21 -8.40 -13.77
CA ALA A 237 -3.73 -7.53 -12.69
C ALA A 237 -2.33 -7.95 -12.22
N SER A 238 -1.51 -6.97 -11.92
CA SER A 238 -0.16 -7.15 -11.36
C SER A 238 -0.04 -6.35 -10.06
N LEU A 239 0.48 -6.98 -9.01
CA LEU A 239 0.73 -6.37 -7.71
C LEU A 239 2.22 -6.45 -7.38
N ILE A 240 2.82 -5.31 -7.10
CA ILE A 240 4.13 -5.20 -6.45
C ILE A 240 3.90 -4.52 -5.12
N ASP A 241 4.09 -5.27 -4.06
CA ASP A 241 3.77 -4.87 -2.72
C ASP A 241 5.03 -4.88 -1.85
N ASN A 242 5.42 -3.70 -1.39
CA ASN A 242 6.61 -3.49 -0.58
C ASN A 242 6.19 -3.11 0.83
N THR A 243 6.43 -3.96 1.79
CA THR A 243 6.17 -3.71 3.21
C THR A 243 7.47 -3.60 3.97
N PHE A 244 7.65 -2.48 4.66
CA PHE A 244 8.79 -2.18 5.51
C PHE A 244 8.32 -2.13 6.97
N ILE A 245 9.01 -2.85 7.84
CA ILE A 245 8.59 -3.06 9.23
C ILE A 245 9.75 -2.75 10.15
N ASP A 246 9.62 -1.70 10.96
CA ASP A 246 10.55 -1.38 12.04
C ASP A 246 10.01 -1.94 13.36
N GLN A 247 10.80 -2.81 14.00
CA GLN A 247 10.45 -3.47 15.25
C GLN A 247 11.39 -3.06 16.37
N ASN A 248 10.82 -2.55 17.45
CA ASN A 248 11.54 -2.22 18.66
C ASN A 248 11.47 -3.36 19.71
N GLN A 249 12.14 -3.16 20.83
CA GLN A 249 12.29 -4.13 21.91
C GLN A 249 10.96 -4.82 22.29
N GLU A 250 10.98 -6.16 22.39
CA GLU A 250 9.85 -6.98 22.84
C GLU A 250 8.59 -6.86 21.96
N SER A 251 8.71 -6.29 20.76
CA SER A 251 7.58 -6.22 19.84
C SER A 251 7.35 -7.56 19.12
N HIS A 252 6.10 -7.80 18.76
CA HIS A 252 5.68 -8.98 18.01
C HIS A 252 4.96 -8.52 16.73
N VAL A 253 5.45 -8.93 15.57
CA VAL A 253 4.79 -8.66 14.29
C VAL A 253 4.61 -9.96 13.52
N ALA A 254 3.36 -10.32 13.24
CA ALA A 254 3.00 -11.45 12.41
C ALA A 254 2.45 -10.98 11.07
N VAL A 255 3.05 -11.43 9.97
CA VAL A 255 2.58 -11.14 8.61
C VAL A 255 2.09 -12.43 7.97
N HIS A 256 0.83 -12.44 7.55
CA HIS A 256 0.17 -13.55 6.90
C HIS A 256 -0.22 -13.16 5.48
N THR A 257 0.39 -13.78 4.48
CA THR A 257 0.18 -13.44 3.06
C THR A 257 -0.60 -14.52 2.35
N PHE A 258 -1.68 -14.15 1.67
CA PHE A 258 -2.52 -15.02 0.85
C PHE A 258 -2.55 -14.47 -0.56
N SER A 259 -2.04 -15.23 -1.54
CA SER A 259 -1.96 -14.79 -2.93
C SER A 259 -2.73 -15.74 -3.83
N PHE A 260 -3.74 -15.22 -4.52
CA PHE A 260 -4.63 -15.96 -5.39
C PHE A 260 -4.73 -15.28 -6.76
N GLY A 261 -4.35 -15.97 -7.83
CA GLY A 261 -4.43 -15.44 -9.19
C GLY A 261 -3.43 -14.31 -9.46
N GLY A 262 -3.84 -13.37 -10.34
CA GLY A 262 -3.00 -12.29 -10.84
C GLY A 262 -2.04 -12.72 -11.94
N ARG A 263 -1.55 -11.76 -12.73
CA ARG A 263 -0.51 -11.94 -13.75
C ARG A 263 0.88 -12.02 -13.13
N LEU A 264 1.12 -11.15 -12.18
CA LEU A 264 2.37 -11.07 -11.42
C LEU A 264 2.05 -10.55 -10.02
N THR A 265 2.40 -11.34 -9.01
CA THR A 265 2.33 -10.90 -7.62
C THR A 265 3.71 -10.99 -7.00
N ARG A 266 4.20 -9.88 -6.48
CA ARG A 266 5.46 -9.82 -5.76
C ARG A 266 5.27 -9.14 -4.41
N ASN A 267 5.43 -9.91 -3.34
CA ASN A 267 5.43 -9.41 -1.96
C ASN A 267 6.87 -9.30 -1.45
N ASN A 268 7.33 -8.10 -1.15
CA ASN A 268 8.61 -7.84 -0.54
C ASN A 268 8.39 -7.44 0.92
N LEU A 269 8.89 -8.24 1.85
CA LEU A 269 8.83 -7.98 3.29
C LEU A 269 10.22 -7.65 3.80
N ASN A 270 10.38 -6.46 4.38
CA ASN A 270 11.65 -5.96 4.91
C ASN A 270 11.49 -5.69 6.41
N PHE A 271 12.20 -6.44 7.24
CA PHE A 271 12.17 -6.31 8.69
C PHE A 271 13.45 -5.66 9.21
N TYR A 272 13.30 -4.58 9.96
CA TYR A 272 14.35 -3.90 10.71
C TYR A 272 14.14 -4.20 12.20
N GLN A 273 14.95 -5.06 12.76
CA GLN A 273 14.84 -5.49 14.16
C GLN A 273 15.79 -4.67 15.03
N ASN A 274 15.26 -3.62 15.67
CA ASN A 274 16.02 -2.60 16.41
C ASN A 274 15.92 -2.79 17.93
N GLY A 275 16.10 -4.03 18.42
CA GLY A 275 16.02 -4.28 19.86
C GLY A 275 16.26 -5.74 20.22
N VAL A 276 15.95 -6.10 21.47
CA VAL A 276 16.04 -7.48 21.98
C VAL A 276 14.66 -8.09 22.17
N ARG A 277 14.58 -9.43 22.15
CA ARG A 277 13.35 -10.20 22.32
C ARG A 277 12.25 -9.81 21.32
N ILE A 278 12.64 -9.54 20.09
CA ILE A 278 11.73 -9.25 18.98
C ILE A 278 11.26 -10.58 18.39
N GLU A 279 9.97 -10.66 18.10
CA GLU A 279 9.38 -11.80 17.41
C GLU A 279 8.80 -11.36 16.07
N SER A 280 9.23 -12.02 14.99
CA SER A 280 8.70 -11.82 13.63
C SER A 280 8.19 -13.16 13.11
N THR A 281 6.90 -13.24 12.83
CA THR A 281 6.26 -14.44 12.28
C THR A 281 5.82 -14.18 10.84
N LEU A 282 6.26 -15.01 9.91
CA LEU A 282 5.89 -14.92 8.50
C LEU A 282 5.21 -16.22 8.07
N LYS A 283 3.98 -16.09 7.54
CA LYS A 283 3.25 -17.22 6.95
C LYS A 283 2.75 -16.82 5.57
N GLY A 284 2.80 -17.76 4.63
CA GLY A 284 2.35 -17.50 3.26
C GLY A 284 1.61 -18.69 2.68
N LEU A 285 0.53 -18.41 1.95
CA LEU A 285 -0.17 -19.37 1.13
C LEU A 285 -0.34 -18.76 -0.27
N THR A 286 0.14 -19.46 -1.29
CA THR A 286 -0.03 -19.07 -2.68
C THR A 286 -0.74 -20.18 -3.44
N ILE A 287 -1.84 -19.84 -4.10
CA ILE A 287 -2.59 -20.75 -4.99
C ILE A 287 -2.68 -20.09 -6.35
N ILE A 288 -2.14 -20.75 -7.38
CA ILE A 288 -2.13 -20.27 -8.75
C ILE A 288 -2.79 -21.30 -9.68
N GLY A 289 -3.57 -20.79 -10.62
CA GLY A 289 -4.29 -21.63 -11.60
C GLY A 289 -3.43 -22.12 -12.78
N LEU A 290 -2.19 -21.63 -12.93
CA LEU A 290 -1.24 -22.00 -13.95
C LEU A 290 -0.08 -22.78 -13.34
N SER A 291 0.40 -23.81 -14.08
CA SER A 291 1.53 -24.64 -13.61
C SER A 291 2.79 -23.81 -13.37
N LEU A 292 3.44 -24.03 -12.23
CA LEU A 292 4.78 -23.53 -11.87
C LEU A 292 5.92 -24.19 -12.69
N ILE A 293 5.61 -24.93 -13.75
CA ILE A 293 6.54 -25.83 -14.45
C ILE A 293 7.66 -25.12 -15.25
N HIS A 294 7.68 -23.80 -15.29
CA HIS A 294 8.71 -23.06 -16.02
C HIS A 294 9.46 -22.04 -15.17
N ILE A 295 10.02 -22.53 -14.08
CA ILE A 295 11.07 -21.77 -13.37
C ILE A 295 12.43 -22.39 -13.72
#